data_281910a345ddcdd969622ccef265f1f7
#
_entry.id   281910a345ddcdd969622ccef265f1f7
#
_cell.length_a   1.000
_cell.length_b   1.000
_cell.length_c   1.000
_cell.angle_alpha   90.00
_cell.angle_beta   90.00
_cell.angle_gamma   90.00
#
_symmetry.space_group_name_H-M   'P 1'
#
loop_
_entity.id
_entity.type
_entity.pdbx_description
1 polymer ?
#
loop_
_entity_poly.entity_id
_entity_poly.type
_entity_poly.pdbx_seq_one_letter_code
_entity_poly.pdbx_strand_id
1 'polypeptide(L)'
;MDKQKSITRSKQLHRIGQDLIHQLEQVPCGLQHSQIEMQHHRKKAILSYLNASEEDWNNWQWQITHRIQTIEALTALLSLTSEQVNEIKTVSEHFRFAISPYYFSLIDWRSPENDPIAKMSLPEVQPLCGGIYQSRRQDCTQVS
;
A
#
# COMPACT_ATOMS: atom_id res chain seq x y z
N MET A 1 30.26 3.02 -33.59
CA MET A 1 28.98 3.49 -32.94
C MET A 1 28.62 4.83 -33.54
N ASP A 2 27.43 4.95 -34.09
CA ASP A 2 27.04 6.15 -34.85
C ASP A 2 26.74 7.31 -33.89
N LYS A 3 27.60 8.32 -33.89
CA LYS A 3 27.54 9.51 -33.02
C LYS A 3 26.20 10.23 -33.12
N GLN A 4 25.61 10.24 -34.31
CA GLN A 4 24.32 10.90 -34.57
C GLN A 4 23.16 10.16 -33.88
N LYS A 5 23.15 8.83 -33.88
CA LYS A 5 22.15 8.02 -33.17
C LYS A 5 22.25 8.24 -31.65
N SER A 6 23.45 8.34 -31.11
CA SER A 6 23.69 8.61 -29.69
C SER A 6 23.13 9.97 -29.27
N ILE A 7 23.39 11.01 -30.06
CA ILE A 7 22.84 12.36 -29.80
C ILE A 7 21.31 12.38 -29.86
N THR A 8 20.72 11.72 -30.85
CA THR A 8 19.27 11.65 -31.00
C THR A 8 18.63 10.93 -29.80
N ARG A 9 19.24 9.82 -29.37
CA ARG A 9 18.80 9.07 -28.18
C ARG A 9 18.90 9.89 -26.91
N SER A 10 19.97 10.63 -26.72
CA SER A 10 20.17 11.51 -25.57
C SER A 10 19.07 12.60 -25.49
N LYS A 11 18.76 13.23 -26.62
CA LYS A 11 17.67 14.22 -26.68
C LYS A 11 16.30 13.62 -26.38
N GLN A 12 16.03 12.39 -26.85
CA GLN A 12 14.81 11.66 -26.55
C GLN A 12 14.67 11.37 -25.05
N LEU A 13 15.75 10.86 -24.43
CA LEU A 13 15.77 10.57 -22.99
C LEU A 13 15.60 11.83 -22.14
N HIS A 14 16.22 12.94 -22.56
CA HIS A 14 16.04 14.21 -21.87
C HIS A 14 14.59 14.70 -21.90
N ARG A 15 13.90 14.60 -23.05
CA ARG A 15 12.48 14.95 -23.15
C ARG A 15 11.61 14.06 -22.26
N ILE A 16 11.81 12.74 -22.30
CA ILE A 16 11.09 11.80 -21.42
C ILE A 16 11.33 12.13 -19.94
N GLY A 17 12.58 12.48 -19.60
CA GLY A 17 12.91 12.89 -18.23
C GLY A 17 12.18 14.17 -17.79
N GLN A 18 12.05 15.15 -18.65
CA GLN A 18 11.28 16.37 -18.35
C GLN A 18 9.79 16.08 -18.16
N ASP A 19 9.20 15.24 -19.02
CA ASP A 19 7.80 14.84 -18.90
C ASP A 19 7.54 14.11 -17.58
N LEU A 20 8.46 13.21 -17.18
CA LEU A 20 8.38 12.50 -15.90
C LEU A 20 8.51 13.45 -14.70
N ILE A 21 9.43 14.42 -14.74
CA ILE A 21 9.57 15.43 -13.68
C ILE A 21 8.26 16.21 -13.52
N HIS A 22 7.67 16.65 -14.63
CA HIS A 22 6.39 17.37 -14.59
C HIS A 22 5.25 16.52 -13.98
N GLN A 23 5.21 15.22 -14.29
CA GLN A 23 4.25 14.30 -13.66
C GLN A 23 4.52 14.14 -12.16
N LEU A 24 5.79 14.02 -11.75
CA LEU A 24 6.16 13.91 -10.34
C LEU A 24 5.82 15.17 -9.52
N GLU A 25 5.90 16.36 -10.11
CA GLU A 25 5.51 17.61 -9.46
C GLU A 25 4.01 17.65 -9.09
N GLN A 26 3.18 16.86 -9.78
CA GLN A 26 1.75 16.75 -9.50
C GLN A 26 1.44 15.76 -8.38
N VAL A 27 2.40 14.92 -8.00
CA VAL A 27 2.23 13.93 -6.92
C VAL A 27 2.48 14.61 -5.57
N PRO A 28 1.55 14.52 -4.60
CA PRO A 28 1.76 15.09 -3.27
C PRO A 28 3.04 14.54 -2.63
N CYS A 29 3.94 15.41 -2.24
CA CYS A 29 5.14 15.00 -1.52
C CYS A 29 4.78 14.60 -0.09
N GLY A 30 5.18 13.40 0.35
CA GLY A 30 4.96 12.91 1.72
C GLY A 30 5.60 13.76 2.81
N LEU A 31 6.52 14.66 2.44
CA LEU A 31 7.16 15.62 3.35
C LEU A 31 6.42 16.96 3.44
N GLN A 32 5.31 17.14 2.74
CA GLN A 32 4.48 18.34 2.91
C GLN A 32 3.93 18.40 4.33
N HIS A 33 3.87 19.60 4.88
CA HIS A 33 3.41 19.83 6.24
C HIS A 33 2.05 19.18 6.54
N SER A 34 1.10 19.30 5.63
CA SER A 34 -0.21 18.67 5.73
C SER A 34 -0.15 17.14 5.80
N GLN A 35 0.77 16.52 5.08
CA GLN A 35 0.95 15.06 5.10
C GLN A 35 1.58 14.60 6.42
N ILE A 36 2.55 15.36 6.92
CA ILE A 36 3.18 15.10 8.21
C ILE A 36 2.16 15.21 9.35
N GLU A 37 1.32 16.26 9.35
CA GLU A 37 0.26 16.42 10.34
C GLU A 37 -0.75 15.27 10.31
N MET A 38 -1.16 14.84 9.12
CA MET A 38 -2.05 13.69 8.97
C MET A 38 -1.41 12.40 9.47
N GLN A 39 -0.14 12.17 9.19
CA GLN A 39 0.59 11.03 9.72
C GLN A 39 0.66 11.05 11.25
N HIS A 40 0.93 12.21 11.85
CA HIS A 40 0.89 12.37 13.30
C HIS A 40 -0.49 12.07 13.88
N HIS A 41 -1.54 12.48 13.19
CA HIS A 41 -2.91 12.19 13.63
C HIS A 41 -3.22 10.69 13.60
N ARG A 42 -2.84 10.03 12.51
CA ARG A 42 -2.97 8.56 12.36
C ARG A 42 -2.17 7.82 13.42
N LYS A 43 -0.92 8.25 13.68
CA LYS A 43 -0.09 7.71 14.75
C LYS A 43 -0.80 7.74 16.09
N LYS A 44 -1.37 8.90 16.46
CA LYS A 44 -2.11 9.04 17.73
C LYS A 44 -3.32 8.12 17.80
N ALA A 45 -4.06 7.96 16.70
CA ALA A 45 -5.19 7.04 16.63
C ALA A 45 -4.75 5.58 16.83
N ILE A 46 -3.65 5.18 16.22
CA ILE A 46 -3.09 3.82 16.36
C ILE A 46 -2.60 3.59 17.79
N LEU A 47 -1.87 4.53 18.38
CA LEU A 47 -1.40 4.43 19.77
C LEU A 47 -2.58 4.33 20.75
N SER A 48 -3.63 5.11 20.54
CA SER A 48 -4.85 5.02 21.33
C SER A 48 -5.55 3.67 21.20
N TYR A 49 -5.66 3.15 19.98
CA TYR A 49 -6.28 1.85 19.72
C TYR A 49 -5.50 0.68 20.35
N LEU A 50 -4.17 0.74 20.28
CA LEU A 50 -3.28 -0.29 20.84
C LEU A 50 -2.95 -0.06 22.32
N ASN A 51 -3.45 1.02 22.92
CA ASN A 51 -3.16 1.43 24.29
C ASN A 51 -1.65 1.51 24.58
N ALA A 52 -0.91 2.17 23.68
CA ALA A 52 0.54 2.21 23.65
C ALA A 52 1.10 3.64 23.82
N SER A 53 2.36 3.73 24.22
CA SER A 53 3.09 4.97 24.46
C SER A 53 3.94 5.40 23.24
N GLU A 54 4.48 6.62 23.29
CA GLU A 54 5.46 7.11 22.31
C GLU A 54 6.78 6.32 22.37
N GLU A 55 7.14 5.79 23.53
CA GLU A 55 8.34 4.95 23.70
C GLU A 55 8.15 3.61 23.00
N ASP A 56 6.97 3.01 23.11
CA ASP A 56 6.59 1.79 22.40
C ASP A 56 6.67 2.00 20.89
N TRP A 57 6.16 3.14 20.40
CA TRP A 57 6.21 3.47 18.97
C TRP A 57 7.62 3.45 18.39
N ASN A 58 8.60 3.91 19.14
CA ASN A 58 9.99 3.97 18.73
C ASN A 58 10.73 2.63 18.92
N ASN A 59 10.09 1.63 19.51
CA ASN A 59 10.65 0.30 19.70
C ASN A 59 10.29 -0.61 18.51
N TRP A 60 11.30 -1.04 17.75
CA TRP A 60 11.08 -1.90 16.59
C TRP A 60 10.50 -3.29 16.94
N GLN A 61 10.83 -3.83 18.11
CA GLN A 61 10.29 -5.12 18.58
C GLN A 61 8.80 -4.98 18.84
N TRP A 62 8.38 -3.87 19.47
CA TRP A 62 6.99 -3.56 19.67
C TRP A 62 6.23 -3.43 18.33
N GLN A 63 6.80 -2.76 17.33
CA GLN A 63 6.23 -2.63 15.99
C GLN A 63 5.97 -3.98 15.32
N ILE A 64 6.86 -4.96 15.54
CA ILE A 64 6.72 -6.30 14.97
C ILE A 64 5.67 -7.12 15.74
N THR A 65 5.61 -7.01 17.06
CA THR A 65 4.67 -7.78 17.88
C THR A 65 3.24 -7.27 17.79
N HIS A 66 3.06 -5.96 17.54
CA HIS A 66 1.75 -5.30 17.44
C HIS A 66 1.32 -5.03 16.00
N ARG A 67 1.73 -5.89 15.05
CA ARG A 67 1.28 -5.78 13.66
C ARG A 67 -0.24 -5.90 13.56
N ILE A 68 -0.82 -5.07 12.73
CA ILE A 68 -2.24 -5.12 12.38
C ILE A 68 -2.43 -6.31 11.44
N GLN A 69 -3.17 -7.31 11.90
CA GLN A 69 -3.33 -8.61 11.23
C GLN A 69 -4.79 -9.06 11.17
N THR A 70 -5.70 -8.29 11.75
CA THR A 70 -7.10 -8.66 11.87
C THR A 70 -8.00 -7.65 11.17
N ILE A 71 -9.12 -8.13 10.67
CA ILE A 71 -10.11 -7.29 9.99
C ILE A 71 -10.75 -6.32 10.97
N GLU A 72 -10.93 -6.74 12.22
CA GLU A 72 -11.48 -5.92 13.30
C GLU A 72 -10.58 -4.70 13.55
N ALA A 73 -9.26 -4.87 13.56
CA ALA A 73 -8.32 -3.78 13.70
C ALA A 73 -8.37 -2.82 12.49
N LEU A 74 -8.50 -3.37 11.28
CA LEU A 74 -8.66 -2.55 10.07
C LEU A 74 -9.95 -1.74 10.11
N THR A 75 -11.07 -2.35 10.46
CA THR A 75 -12.37 -1.66 10.52
C THR A 75 -12.45 -0.64 11.65
N ALA A 76 -11.72 -0.85 12.74
CA ALA A 76 -11.65 0.09 13.85
C ALA A 76 -10.84 1.36 13.49
N LEU A 77 -9.82 1.22 12.65
CA LEU A 77 -8.92 2.29 12.28
C LEU A 77 -9.26 2.95 10.93
N LEU A 78 -9.82 2.18 9.99
CA LEU A 78 -10.23 2.65 8.66
C LEU A 78 -11.75 2.69 8.55
N SER A 79 -12.27 3.72 7.91
CA SER A 79 -13.69 3.81 7.54
C SER A 79 -13.96 2.97 6.29
N LEU A 80 -13.97 1.64 6.45
CA LEU A 80 -14.21 0.70 5.36
C LEU A 80 -15.71 0.55 5.09
N THR A 81 -16.08 0.42 3.82
CA THR A 81 -17.44 0.04 3.43
C THR A 81 -17.69 -1.44 3.71
N SER A 82 -18.95 -1.84 3.82
CA SER A 82 -19.32 -3.25 4.02
C SER A 82 -18.81 -4.16 2.87
N GLU A 83 -18.74 -3.62 1.66
CA GLU A 83 -18.20 -4.32 0.49
C GLU A 83 -16.70 -4.56 0.65
N GLN A 84 -15.93 -3.52 1.00
CA GLN A 84 -14.49 -3.64 1.25
C GLN A 84 -14.17 -4.61 2.38
N VAL A 85 -14.95 -4.59 3.45
CA VAL A 85 -14.80 -5.54 4.57
C VAL A 85 -15.00 -6.98 4.10
N ASN A 86 -16.05 -7.25 3.29
CA ASN A 86 -16.32 -8.58 2.76
C ASN A 86 -15.22 -9.04 1.78
N GLU A 87 -14.72 -8.15 0.94
CA GLU A 87 -13.59 -8.43 0.04
C GLU A 87 -12.34 -8.81 0.81
N ILE A 88 -11.94 -7.98 1.78
CA ILE A 88 -10.79 -8.25 2.64
C ILE A 88 -10.96 -9.58 3.36
N LYS A 89 -12.15 -9.87 3.87
CA LYS A 89 -12.45 -11.14 4.54
C LYS A 89 -12.25 -12.34 3.61
N THR A 90 -12.79 -12.28 2.40
CA THR A 90 -12.64 -13.35 1.40
C THR A 90 -11.17 -13.60 1.05
N VAL A 91 -10.38 -12.53 0.87
CA VAL A 91 -8.96 -12.67 0.56
C VAL A 91 -8.16 -13.16 1.75
N SER A 92 -8.51 -12.71 2.97
CA SER A 92 -7.82 -13.08 4.21
C SER A 92 -7.98 -14.57 4.58
N GLU A 93 -8.98 -15.27 4.04
CA GLU A 93 -9.10 -16.72 4.16
C GLU A 93 -7.95 -17.47 3.48
N HIS A 94 -7.34 -16.87 2.46
CA HIS A 94 -6.28 -17.48 1.65
C HIS A 94 -4.92 -16.80 1.84
N PHE A 95 -4.90 -15.51 2.12
CA PHE A 95 -3.68 -14.71 2.23
C PHE A 95 -3.65 -13.94 3.56
N ARG A 96 -2.64 -14.23 4.36
CA ARG A 96 -2.42 -13.49 5.61
C ARG A 96 -1.77 -12.15 5.31
N PHE A 97 -2.24 -11.10 5.96
CA PHE A 97 -1.59 -9.80 5.95
C PHE A 97 -1.07 -9.44 7.34
N ALA A 98 -0.04 -8.61 7.41
CA ALA A 98 0.54 -8.16 8.66
C ALA A 98 1.27 -6.84 8.42
N ILE A 99 0.72 -5.74 8.93
CA ILE A 99 1.24 -4.39 8.71
C ILE A 99 1.71 -3.82 10.03
N SER A 100 2.97 -3.34 10.09
CA SER A 100 3.44 -2.68 11.33
C SER A 100 2.65 -1.38 11.57
N PRO A 101 2.44 -0.98 12.84
CA PRO A 101 1.76 0.26 13.19
C PRO A 101 2.34 1.49 12.49
N TYR A 102 3.67 1.58 12.40
CA TYR A 102 4.33 2.65 11.67
C TYR A 102 3.95 2.67 10.19
N TYR A 103 4.07 1.52 9.51
CA TYR A 103 3.78 1.43 8.08
C TYR A 103 2.30 1.71 7.78
N PHE A 104 1.41 1.26 8.68
CA PHE A 104 -0.01 1.54 8.59
C PHE A 104 -0.34 3.04 8.75
N SER A 105 0.45 3.79 9.53
CA SER A 105 0.28 5.24 9.67
C SER A 105 0.60 6.03 8.40
N LEU A 106 1.36 5.44 7.47
CA LEU A 106 1.71 6.07 6.19
C LEU A 106 0.57 6.00 5.17
N ILE A 107 -0.33 5.05 5.30
CA ILE A 107 -1.48 4.87 4.39
C ILE A 107 -2.39 6.09 4.45
N ASP A 108 -2.91 6.54 3.31
CA ASP A 108 -3.98 7.54 3.30
C ASP A 108 -5.33 6.90 3.62
N TRP A 109 -5.77 7.06 4.87
CA TRP A 109 -7.00 6.46 5.37
C TRP A 109 -8.29 7.03 4.75
N ARG A 110 -8.19 8.16 4.02
CA ARG A 110 -9.34 8.77 3.35
C ARG A 110 -9.60 8.15 1.98
N SER A 111 -8.55 7.66 1.34
CA SER A 111 -8.59 7.11 -0.01
C SER A 111 -7.60 5.95 -0.14
N PRO A 112 -7.77 4.88 0.66
CA PRO A 112 -6.83 3.74 0.66
C PRO A 112 -6.77 3.05 -0.70
N GLU A 113 -7.84 3.09 -1.50
CA GLU A 113 -7.91 2.53 -2.85
C GLU A 113 -6.99 3.26 -3.85
N ASN A 114 -6.58 4.49 -3.56
CA ASN A 114 -5.66 5.27 -4.40
C ASN A 114 -4.24 5.33 -3.82
N ASP A 115 -4.06 4.83 -2.60
CA ASP A 115 -2.77 4.87 -1.91
C ASP A 115 -1.88 3.67 -2.30
N PRO A 116 -0.65 3.90 -2.77
CA PRO A 116 0.24 2.82 -3.19
C PRO A 116 0.67 1.92 -2.01
N ILE A 117 0.78 2.47 -0.79
CA ILE A 117 1.15 1.71 0.40
C ILE A 117 -0.01 0.79 0.81
N ALA A 118 -1.24 1.31 0.75
CA ALA A 118 -2.43 0.50 0.99
C ALA A 118 -2.53 -0.66 0.00
N LYS A 119 -2.38 -0.38 -1.29
CA LYS A 119 -2.41 -1.41 -2.36
C LYS A 119 -1.35 -2.50 -2.19
N MET A 120 -0.21 -2.17 -1.62
CA MET A 120 0.86 -3.15 -1.36
C MET A 120 0.63 -3.94 -0.07
N SER A 121 -0.11 -3.40 0.88
CA SER A 121 -0.16 -3.89 2.26
C SER A 121 -1.49 -4.48 2.66
N LEU A 122 -2.58 -3.96 2.10
CA LEU A 122 -3.93 -4.46 2.36
C LEU A 122 -4.30 -5.55 1.37
N PRO A 123 -4.96 -6.61 1.83
CA PRO A 123 -5.51 -7.61 0.92
C PRO A 123 -6.66 -6.97 0.13
N GLU A 124 -6.47 -6.83 -1.16
CA GLU A 124 -7.48 -6.33 -2.10
C GLU A 124 -7.86 -7.44 -3.06
N VAL A 125 -9.14 -7.63 -3.27
CA VAL A 125 -9.63 -8.36 -4.43
C VAL A 125 -9.46 -7.44 -5.63
N GLN A 126 -8.27 -7.40 -6.19
CA GLN A 126 -8.16 -6.80 -7.53
C GLN A 126 -9.09 -7.57 -8.44
N PRO A 127 -9.94 -6.89 -9.23
CA PRO A 127 -10.51 -7.52 -10.39
C PRO A 127 -9.32 -7.94 -11.25
N LEU A 128 -8.98 -9.23 -11.18
CA LEU A 128 -7.89 -9.82 -11.94
C LEU A 128 -8.09 -9.42 -13.39
N CYS A 129 -7.31 -8.46 -13.87
CA CYS A 129 -7.21 -8.17 -15.27
C CYS A 129 -6.90 -9.50 -15.97
N GLY A 130 -7.97 -10.14 -16.52
CA GLY A 130 -7.91 -11.23 -17.47
C GLY A 130 -7.07 -12.44 -17.09
N GLY A 131 -7.69 -13.46 -16.48
CA GLY A 131 -7.46 -14.82 -16.95
C GLY A 131 -6.25 -15.61 -16.47
N ILE A 132 -5.30 -15.05 -15.71
CA ILE A 132 -4.06 -15.81 -15.40
C ILE A 132 -4.20 -16.71 -14.16
N TYR A 133 -5.12 -16.43 -13.25
CA TYR A 133 -5.24 -17.23 -12.02
C TYR A 133 -6.24 -18.41 -12.13
N GLN A 134 -7.17 -18.38 -13.07
CA GLN A 134 -8.06 -19.52 -13.32
C GLN A 134 -7.36 -20.68 -14.06
N SER A 135 -6.30 -20.39 -14.82
CA SER A 135 -5.56 -21.38 -15.59
C SER A 135 -4.75 -22.35 -14.73
N ARG A 136 -4.30 -21.97 -13.53
CA ARG A 136 -3.47 -22.85 -12.69
C ARG A 136 -4.22 -23.83 -11.80
N ARG A 137 -5.54 -23.69 -11.63
CA ARG A 137 -6.33 -24.66 -10.84
C ARG A 137 -6.87 -25.84 -11.64
N GLN A 138 -6.90 -25.73 -12.98
CA GLN A 138 -7.40 -26.82 -13.83
C GLN A 138 -6.32 -27.85 -14.18
N ASP A 139 -5.04 -27.52 -14.06
CA ASP A 139 -3.95 -28.43 -14.45
C ASP A 139 -3.49 -29.37 -13.31
N CYS A 140 -3.97 -29.19 -12.08
CA CYS A 140 -3.59 -30.07 -10.96
C CYS A 140 -4.53 -31.26 -10.70
N THR A 141 -5.60 -31.44 -11.48
CA THR A 141 -6.56 -32.53 -11.29
C THR A 141 -6.57 -33.57 -12.41
N GLN A 142 -5.64 -33.53 -13.34
CA GLN A 142 -5.50 -34.59 -14.36
C GLN A 142 -4.12 -35.23 -14.32
N VAL A 143 -3.76 -35.85 -13.23
CA VAL A 143 -2.78 -36.95 -13.20
C VAL A 143 -3.31 -37.98 -12.22
N SER A 144 -4.07 -38.91 -12.74
CA SER A 144 -4.34 -40.22 -12.14
C SER A 144 -4.33 -41.25 -13.25
#